data_cb423e2b1333298f125751f38c04a8c1
#
_entry.id   cb423e2b1333298f125751f38c04a8c1
#
_cell.length_a   1.000
_cell.length_b   1.000
_cell.length_c   1.000
_cell.angle_alpha   90.00
_cell.angle_beta   90.00
_cell.angle_gamma   90.00
#
_symmetry.space_group_name_H-M   'P 1'
#
loop_
_entity.id
_entity.type
_entity.pdbx_description
1 polymer ?
#
loop_
_entity_poly.entity_id
_entity_poly.type
_entity_poly.pdbx_seq_one_letter_code
_entity_poly.pdbx_strand_id
1 'polypeptide(L)'
;PACRQALERVHDAAYLEKLEAMAPVDGYSAIDPDTMMNPHTLEAARFAAGAVISAVDAVMEAQTKTAFCAVRPPGHHAMPAQAMGFCFYNNVAVAAAHAMETYGLKRVAVVDFDVHHGNGTEAIFAGDERVLMCSFYQHPLFPNAQIEPMPSNMVNIPVPPYTSGSDIREIVRQHWLPRLQAHEPELVLISAGFDGHREDDMGQLGLVESDYAWITQQIVGVAVRYAQGMVVSALEGGYLLSSLARSVIAH
;
A
#
# COMPACT_ATOMS: atom_id res chain seq x y z
N PRO A 1 6.74 2.52 17.30
CA PRO A 1 6.79 3.49 16.19
C PRO A 1 8.05 3.27 15.35
N ALA A 2 7.96 3.53 14.03
CA ALA A 2 9.12 3.51 13.15
C ALA A 2 10.17 4.53 13.63
N CYS A 3 11.44 4.12 13.64
CA CYS A 3 12.54 5.03 13.91
C CYS A 3 12.88 5.87 12.67
N ARG A 4 13.58 6.98 12.87
CA ARG A 4 14.01 7.90 11.80
C ARG A 4 14.75 7.15 10.69
N GLN A 5 15.70 6.29 11.05
CA GLN A 5 16.49 5.52 10.10
C GLN A 5 15.62 4.60 9.20
N ALA A 6 14.54 4.02 9.74
CA ALA A 6 13.63 3.20 8.94
C ALA A 6 12.86 4.03 7.91
N LEU A 7 12.44 5.25 8.27
CA LEU A 7 11.78 6.18 7.36
C LEU A 7 12.72 6.68 6.26
N GLU A 8 13.97 6.98 6.59
CA GLU A 8 15.00 7.46 5.66
C GLU A 8 15.42 6.44 4.59
N ARG A 9 14.98 5.18 4.70
CA ARG A 9 15.20 4.19 3.63
C ARG A 9 14.38 4.48 2.37
N VAL A 10 13.28 5.22 2.51
CA VAL A 10 12.34 5.49 1.41
C VAL A 10 11.92 6.96 1.31
N HIS A 11 12.22 7.76 2.31
CA HIS A 11 11.91 9.19 2.35
C HIS A 11 13.18 10.02 2.53
N ASP A 12 13.25 11.15 1.84
CA ASP A 12 14.36 12.09 1.96
C ASP A 12 14.44 12.68 3.36
N ALA A 13 15.64 12.78 3.92
CA ALA A 13 15.86 13.38 5.23
C ALA A 13 15.31 14.79 5.35
N ALA A 14 15.51 15.61 4.31
CA ALA A 14 14.98 16.99 4.25
C ALA A 14 13.44 17.02 4.25
N TYR A 15 12.78 16.03 3.65
CA TYR A 15 11.33 15.91 3.69
C TYR A 15 10.84 15.60 5.12
N LEU A 16 11.48 14.67 5.80
CA LEU A 16 11.14 14.32 7.18
C LEU A 16 11.31 15.52 8.12
N GLU A 17 12.41 16.28 7.98
CA GLU A 17 12.64 17.52 8.74
C GLU A 17 11.58 18.58 8.45
N LYS A 18 11.21 18.75 7.18
CA LYS A 18 10.13 19.67 6.78
C LYS A 18 8.80 19.29 7.42
N LEU A 19 8.42 18.01 7.40
CA LEU A 19 7.19 17.55 8.06
C LEU A 19 7.19 17.84 9.56
N GLU A 20 8.31 17.54 10.24
CA GLU A 20 8.47 17.81 11.67
C GLU A 20 8.35 19.30 11.98
N ALA A 21 8.95 20.16 11.14
CA ALA A 21 8.86 21.61 11.30
C ALA A 21 7.45 22.19 11.03
N MET A 22 6.65 21.51 10.19
CA MET A 22 5.26 21.89 9.88
C MET A 22 4.25 21.38 10.89
N ALA A 23 4.63 20.46 11.79
CA ALA A 23 3.72 19.90 12.77
C ALA A 23 3.22 21.00 13.72
N PRO A 24 1.91 21.21 13.84
CA PRO A 24 1.38 22.28 14.67
C PRO A 24 1.49 21.90 16.16
N VAL A 25 1.67 22.91 17.01
CA VAL A 25 1.64 22.74 18.48
C VAL A 25 0.17 22.64 18.94
N ASP A 26 -0.74 23.30 18.21
CA ASP A 26 -2.18 23.32 18.47
C ASP A 26 -2.94 23.49 17.14
N GLY A 27 -4.19 23.02 17.08
CA GLY A 27 -5.03 23.12 15.88
C GLY A 27 -4.56 22.23 14.74
N TYR A 28 -4.59 22.78 13.53
CA TYR A 28 -4.29 22.06 12.29
C TYR A 28 -3.32 22.82 11.39
N SER A 29 -2.47 22.09 10.68
CA SER A 29 -1.59 22.57 9.60
C SER A 29 -1.90 21.81 8.32
N ALA A 30 -2.09 22.51 7.20
CA ALA A 30 -2.33 21.92 5.90
C ALA A 30 -1.01 21.65 5.17
N ILE A 31 -0.85 20.44 4.64
CA ILE A 31 0.24 20.10 3.70
C ILE A 31 -0.21 20.42 2.28
N ASP A 32 -1.41 19.99 1.94
CA ASP A 32 -2.14 20.27 0.71
C ASP A 32 -3.65 20.42 1.04
N PRO A 33 -4.55 20.65 0.06
CA PRO A 33 -5.98 20.81 0.34
C PRO A 33 -6.63 19.64 1.07
N ASP A 34 -6.11 18.43 0.92
CA ASP A 34 -6.70 17.20 1.43
C ASP A 34 -5.89 16.55 2.57
N THR A 35 -4.65 16.99 2.78
CA THR A 35 -3.73 16.39 3.76
C THR A 35 -3.46 17.35 4.92
N MET A 36 -4.14 17.11 6.05
CA MET A 36 -4.09 17.96 7.24
C MET A 36 -3.35 17.26 8.39
N MET A 37 -2.57 18.02 9.14
CA MET A 37 -1.92 17.55 10.38
C MET A 37 -2.53 18.23 11.61
N ASN A 38 -2.63 17.48 12.70
CA ASN A 38 -2.75 17.99 14.07
C ASN A 38 -1.45 17.65 14.87
N PRO A 39 -1.32 18.05 16.14
CA PRO A 39 -0.09 17.78 16.93
C PRO A 39 0.31 16.30 17.05
N HIS A 40 -0.64 15.37 16.86
CA HIS A 40 -0.42 13.92 17.04
C HIS A 40 -0.25 13.16 15.73
N THR A 41 -0.45 13.81 14.59
CA THR A 41 -0.50 13.13 13.28
C THR A 41 0.81 12.42 12.94
N LEU A 42 1.97 13.07 13.10
CA LEU A 42 3.25 12.44 12.77
C LEU A 42 3.61 11.30 13.74
N GLU A 43 3.19 11.38 14.99
CA GLU A 43 3.33 10.28 15.93
C GLU A 43 2.48 9.08 15.48
N ALA A 44 1.21 9.30 15.14
CA ALA A 44 0.32 8.26 14.61
C ALA A 44 0.88 7.65 13.31
N ALA A 45 1.41 8.46 12.39
CA ALA A 45 2.04 7.99 11.15
C ALA A 45 3.29 7.13 11.42
N ARG A 46 4.11 7.48 12.41
CA ARG A 46 5.25 6.65 12.84
C ARG A 46 4.79 5.33 13.46
N PHE A 47 3.69 5.30 14.19
CA PHE A 47 3.10 4.06 14.70
C PHE A 47 2.52 3.22 13.55
N ALA A 48 1.88 3.83 12.55
CA ALA A 48 1.37 3.11 11.39
C ALA A 48 2.50 2.40 10.62
N ALA A 49 3.54 3.11 10.23
CA ALA A 49 4.72 2.51 9.57
C ALA A 49 5.41 1.47 10.47
N GLY A 50 5.54 1.75 11.78
CA GLY A 50 6.13 0.83 12.76
C GLY A 50 5.33 -0.46 12.95
N ALA A 51 4.00 -0.40 12.84
CA ALA A 51 3.16 -1.59 12.92
C ALA A 51 3.41 -2.54 11.73
N VAL A 52 3.57 -1.99 10.51
CA VAL A 52 3.86 -2.81 9.34
C VAL A 52 5.27 -3.40 9.40
N ILE A 53 6.27 -2.66 9.91
CA ILE A 53 7.60 -3.20 10.21
C ILE A 53 7.49 -4.38 11.19
N SER A 54 6.79 -4.20 12.32
CA SER A 54 6.64 -5.26 13.32
C SER A 54 5.89 -6.48 12.78
N ALA A 55 4.94 -6.28 11.86
CA ALA A 55 4.26 -7.37 11.18
C ALA A 55 5.20 -8.15 10.24
N VAL A 56 6.10 -7.43 9.54
CA VAL A 56 7.17 -8.07 8.74
C VAL A 56 8.08 -8.88 9.65
N ASP A 57 8.54 -8.33 10.76
CA ASP A 57 9.38 -9.07 11.72
C ASP A 57 8.67 -10.34 12.19
N ALA A 58 7.39 -10.25 12.56
CA ALA A 58 6.61 -11.38 13.04
C ALA A 58 6.47 -12.52 12.01
N VAL A 59 6.30 -12.20 10.71
CA VAL A 59 6.21 -13.24 9.67
C VAL A 59 7.60 -13.79 9.32
N MET A 60 8.62 -12.96 9.29
CA MET A 60 9.99 -13.38 8.99
C MET A 60 10.60 -14.25 10.10
N GLU A 61 10.25 -13.98 11.36
CA GLU A 61 10.65 -14.77 12.53
C GLU A 61 9.74 -15.99 12.78
N ALA A 62 8.83 -16.28 11.84
CA ALA A 62 7.89 -17.40 11.89
C ALA A 62 6.94 -17.41 13.12
N GLN A 63 6.68 -16.24 13.74
CA GLN A 63 5.70 -16.10 14.79
C GLN A 63 4.26 -16.24 14.25
N THR A 64 4.05 -15.81 13.02
CA THR A 64 2.81 -16.00 12.24
C THR A 64 3.15 -16.14 10.76
N LYS A 65 2.17 -16.52 9.93
CA LYS A 65 2.30 -16.52 8.46
C LYS A 65 1.71 -15.27 7.82
N THR A 66 0.68 -14.71 8.44
CA THR A 66 -0.03 -13.56 7.92
C THR A 66 -0.27 -12.54 9.02
N ALA A 67 -0.29 -11.26 8.65
CA ALA A 67 -0.63 -10.17 9.56
C ALA A 67 -1.43 -9.10 8.82
N PHE A 68 -2.41 -8.52 9.50
CA PHE A 68 -3.16 -7.35 9.03
C PHE A 68 -2.95 -6.17 9.99
N CYS A 69 -2.45 -5.06 9.47
CA CYS A 69 -2.20 -3.84 10.21
C CYS A 69 -3.38 -2.87 10.00
N ALA A 70 -4.32 -2.82 10.94
CA ALA A 70 -5.44 -1.88 10.95
C ALA A 70 -4.94 -0.49 11.39
N VAL A 71 -4.19 0.19 10.55
CA VAL A 71 -3.49 1.43 10.86
C VAL A 71 -4.09 2.65 10.17
N ARG A 72 -3.89 3.81 10.78
CA ARG A 72 -4.10 5.15 10.22
C ARG A 72 -3.00 6.07 10.73
N PRO A 73 -2.51 7.05 9.91
CA PRO A 73 -2.89 7.34 8.52
C PRO A 73 -2.48 6.26 7.53
N PRO A 74 -3.08 6.25 6.30
CA PRO A 74 -2.63 5.42 5.19
C PRO A 74 -1.25 5.84 4.69
N GLY A 75 -0.68 5.12 3.71
CA GLY A 75 0.70 5.36 3.31
C GLY A 75 0.99 5.41 1.81
N HIS A 76 0.23 4.75 0.96
CA HIS A 76 0.62 4.45 -0.42
C HIS A 76 0.80 5.66 -1.34
N HIS A 77 0.25 6.84 -0.98
CA HIS A 77 0.47 8.08 -1.71
C HIS A 77 1.71 8.86 -1.28
N ALA A 78 2.28 8.58 -0.09
CA ALA A 78 3.47 9.31 0.38
C ALA A 78 4.68 9.00 -0.52
N MET A 79 5.17 10.03 -1.21
CA MET A 79 6.31 9.99 -2.11
C MET A 79 7.64 10.14 -1.34
N PRO A 80 8.80 9.95 -1.97
CA PRO A 80 10.09 10.15 -1.29
C PRO A 80 10.22 11.52 -0.61
N ALA A 81 9.68 12.57 -1.22
CA ALA A 81 9.83 13.96 -0.76
C ALA A 81 8.52 14.73 -0.57
N GLN A 82 7.36 14.03 -0.56
CA GLN A 82 6.06 14.71 -0.50
C GLN A 82 5.00 13.85 0.20
N ALA A 83 4.29 14.45 1.17
CA ALA A 83 3.04 13.94 1.72
C ALA A 83 1.87 14.35 0.83
N MET A 84 0.91 13.47 0.60
CA MET A 84 -0.31 13.75 -0.16
C MET A 84 -1.36 12.66 0.06
N GLY A 85 -2.62 12.90 -0.29
CA GLY A 85 -3.68 11.89 -0.22
C GLY A 85 -3.82 11.28 1.18
N PHE A 86 -3.80 12.09 2.22
CA PHE A 86 -3.85 11.70 3.64
C PHE A 86 -2.60 10.94 4.14
N CYS A 87 -1.60 10.68 3.29
CA CYS A 87 -0.41 9.87 3.59
C CYS A 87 0.80 10.75 3.94
N PHE A 88 1.47 10.42 5.04
CA PHE A 88 2.68 11.12 5.52
C PHE A 88 3.94 10.27 5.34
N TYR A 89 3.89 9.00 5.69
CA TYR A 89 4.94 8.03 5.44
C TYR A 89 4.35 6.85 4.68
N ASN A 90 5.10 6.30 3.74
CA ASN A 90 4.65 5.15 2.97
C ASN A 90 4.86 3.86 3.78
N ASN A 91 3.81 3.44 4.47
CA ASN A 91 3.85 2.33 5.44
C ASN A 91 4.38 1.04 4.80
N VAL A 92 3.86 0.68 3.63
CA VAL A 92 4.23 -0.56 2.92
C VAL A 92 5.63 -0.45 2.33
N ALA A 93 6.01 0.72 1.79
CA ALA A 93 7.36 0.91 1.25
C ALA A 93 8.43 0.87 2.34
N VAL A 94 8.17 1.51 3.49
CA VAL A 94 9.06 1.42 4.68
C VAL A 94 9.25 -0.02 5.11
N ALA A 95 8.18 -0.82 5.14
CA ALA A 95 8.23 -2.23 5.51
C ALA A 95 8.96 -3.09 4.45
N ALA A 96 8.77 -2.83 3.15
CA ALA A 96 9.51 -3.49 2.07
C ALA A 96 11.01 -3.22 2.17
N ALA A 97 11.38 -1.95 2.35
CA ALA A 97 12.79 -1.57 2.52
C ALA A 97 13.39 -2.20 3.80
N HIS A 98 12.61 -2.27 4.88
CA HIS A 98 13.02 -2.96 6.11
C HIS A 98 13.27 -4.46 5.85
N ALA A 99 12.37 -5.14 5.18
CA ALA A 99 12.51 -6.55 4.85
C ALA A 99 13.77 -6.84 4.01
N MET A 100 14.03 -6.01 3.01
CA MET A 100 15.21 -6.13 2.17
C MET A 100 16.51 -5.87 2.94
N GLU A 101 16.54 -4.85 3.78
CA GLU A 101 17.74 -4.46 4.53
C GLU A 101 18.03 -5.40 5.70
N THR A 102 17.02 -5.78 6.47
CA THR A 102 17.20 -6.54 7.71
C THR A 102 17.31 -8.03 7.45
N TYR A 103 16.50 -8.57 6.53
CA TYR A 103 16.44 -10.01 6.24
C TYR A 103 17.12 -10.38 4.92
N GLY A 104 17.64 -9.41 4.19
CA GLY A 104 18.39 -9.64 2.95
C GLY A 104 17.54 -10.10 1.77
N LEU A 105 16.22 -9.87 1.81
CA LEU A 105 15.31 -10.28 0.73
C LEU A 105 15.67 -9.62 -0.59
N LYS A 106 15.56 -10.37 -1.67
CA LYS A 106 15.89 -9.94 -3.03
C LYS A 106 14.65 -9.75 -3.91
N ARG A 107 13.52 -10.31 -3.50
CA ARG A 107 12.27 -10.26 -4.26
C ARG A 107 11.11 -10.05 -3.31
N VAL A 108 10.59 -8.84 -3.29
CA VAL A 108 9.39 -8.45 -2.53
C VAL A 108 8.30 -8.09 -3.53
N ALA A 109 7.08 -8.57 -3.31
CA ALA A 109 5.94 -8.09 -4.08
C ALA A 109 5.12 -7.13 -3.23
N VAL A 110 4.72 -6.01 -3.82
CA VAL A 110 3.72 -5.09 -3.28
C VAL A 110 2.49 -5.18 -4.16
N VAL A 111 1.36 -5.58 -3.58
CA VAL A 111 0.07 -5.60 -4.27
C VAL A 111 -0.80 -4.50 -3.69
N ASP A 112 -1.35 -3.65 -4.53
CA ASP A 112 -2.18 -2.51 -4.12
C ASP A 112 -3.53 -2.61 -4.81
N PHE A 113 -4.60 -2.74 -4.03
CA PHE A 113 -5.99 -2.80 -4.53
C PHE A 113 -6.86 -1.66 -4.01
N ASP A 114 -6.26 -0.59 -3.50
CA ASP A 114 -6.93 0.69 -3.27
C ASP A 114 -7.50 1.22 -4.60
N VAL A 115 -8.61 1.96 -4.55
CA VAL A 115 -9.21 2.55 -5.75
C VAL A 115 -8.33 3.64 -6.36
N HIS A 116 -7.48 4.26 -5.54
CA HIS A 116 -6.54 5.29 -5.96
C HIS A 116 -5.20 4.68 -6.37
N HIS A 117 -4.51 5.35 -7.29
CA HIS A 117 -3.17 4.94 -7.68
C HIS A 117 -2.16 5.13 -6.54
N GLY A 118 -1.45 4.06 -6.15
CA GLY A 118 -0.38 4.09 -5.16
C GLY A 118 0.90 4.75 -5.70
N ASN A 119 0.78 6.00 -6.14
CA ASN A 119 1.85 6.77 -6.79
C ASN A 119 3.11 6.94 -5.93
N GLY A 120 2.96 6.97 -4.61
CA GLY A 120 4.10 7.04 -3.69
C GLY A 120 4.92 5.75 -3.71
N THR A 121 4.27 4.60 -3.65
CA THR A 121 4.91 3.29 -3.74
C THR A 121 5.59 3.11 -5.10
N GLU A 122 4.91 3.50 -6.20
CA GLU A 122 5.50 3.50 -7.54
C GLU A 122 6.75 4.38 -7.59
N ALA A 123 6.68 5.63 -7.12
CA ALA A 123 7.82 6.56 -7.16
C ALA A 123 9.03 6.09 -6.34
N ILE A 124 8.79 5.41 -5.20
CA ILE A 124 9.85 4.87 -4.35
C ILE A 124 10.59 3.71 -5.02
N PHE A 125 9.86 2.81 -5.68
CA PHE A 125 10.43 1.56 -6.18
C PHE A 125 10.57 1.48 -7.70
N ALA A 126 10.24 2.55 -8.44
CA ALA A 126 10.43 2.58 -9.89
C ALA A 126 11.87 2.24 -10.30
N GLY A 127 12.04 1.13 -11.03
CA GLY A 127 13.35 0.65 -11.47
C GLY A 127 14.15 -0.15 -10.44
N ASP A 128 13.64 -0.38 -9.23
CA ASP A 128 14.24 -1.34 -8.30
C ASP A 128 13.69 -2.74 -8.55
N GLU A 129 14.40 -3.54 -9.31
CA GLU A 129 14.00 -4.90 -9.72
C GLU A 129 13.79 -5.88 -8.55
N ARG A 130 14.18 -5.52 -7.33
CA ARG A 130 13.90 -6.30 -6.12
C ARG A 130 12.44 -6.21 -5.69
N VAL A 131 11.72 -5.17 -6.15
CA VAL A 131 10.33 -4.94 -5.80
C VAL A 131 9.46 -4.99 -7.05
N LEU A 132 8.50 -5.90 -7.08
CA LEU A 132 7.43 -5.91 -8.08
C LEU A 132 6.19 -5.27 -7.47
N MET A 133 5.67 -4.21 -8.08
CA MET A 133 4.37 -3.64 -7.74
C MET A 133 3.32 -4.10 -8.74
N CYS A 134 2.19 -4.57 -8.21
CA CYS A 134 0.98 -4.89 -8.99
C CYS A 134 -0.19 -4.11 -8.41
N SER A 135 -0.82 -3.26 -9.23
CA SER A 135 -2.02 -2.52 -8.82
C SER A 135 -3.06 -2.44 -9.94
N PHE A 136 -4.29 -2.19 -9.57
CA PHE A 136 -5.28 -1.53 -10.43
C PHE A 136 -5.73 -0.25 -9.72
N TYR A 137 -6.19 0.73 -10.47
CA TYR A 137 -6.73 1.96 -9.90
C TYR A 137 -7.72 2.61 -10.87
N GLN A 138 -8.71 3.32 -10.33
CA GLN A 138 -9.64 4.06 -11.16
C GLN A 138 -8.94 5.22 -11.86
N HIS A 139 -9.17 5.37 -13.16
CA HIS A 139 -8.69 6.52 -13.92
C HIS A 139 -9.79 7.02 -14.87
N PRO A 140 -10.05 8.36 -14.92
CA PRO A 140 -9.42 9.41 -14.12
C PRO A 140 -9.92 9.42 -12.66
N LEU A 141 -8.99 9.57 -11.73
CA LEU A 141 -9.23 9.80 -10.30
C LEU A 141 -7.93 10.36 -9.69
N PHE A 142 -7.98 10.88 -8.45
CA PHE A 142 -6.78 11.27 -7.71
C PHE A 142 -5.75 10.11 -7.67
N PRO A 143 -4.45 10.37 -7.77
CA PRO A 143 -3.78 11.66 -7.95
C PRO A 143 -3.63 12.11 -9.41
N ASN A 144 -4.21 11.40 -10.39
CA ASN A 144 -4.06 11.64 -11.84
C ASN A 144 -2.59 11.68 -12.30
N ALA A 145 -1.72 10.93 -11.63
CA ALA A 145 -0.30 10.84 -11.89
C ALA A 145 0.09 9.38 -12.16
N GLN A 146 1.01 9.19 -13.09
CA GLN A 146 1.67 7.91 -13.38
C GLN A 146 3.04 8.19 -13.97
N ILE A 147 3.98 7.24 -13.83
CA ILE A 147 5.30 7.33 -14.45
C ILE A 147 5.21 6.81 -15.88
N GLU A 148 5.64 7.64 -16.84
CA GLU A 148 5.70 7.26 -18.25
C GLU A 148 7.13 7.40 -18.80
N PRO A 149 7.70 6.37 -19.46
CA PRO A 149 7.12 5.03 -19.62
C PRO A 149 7.09 4.24 -18.32
N MET A 150 6.11 3.35 -18.15
CA MET A 150 5.98 2.51 -16.96
C MET A 150 7.22 1.62 -16.78
N PRO A 151 7.87 1.64 -15.62
CA PRO A 151 9.02 0.78 -15.33
C PRO A 151 8.69 -0.71 -15.42
N SER A 152 9.70 -1.53 -15.78
CA SER A 152 9.52 -2.97 -15.97
C SER A 152 9.02 -3.72 -14.74
N ASN A 153 9.31 -3.21 -13.55
CA ASN A 153 8.91 -3.78 -12.26
C ASN A 153 7.55 -3.25 -11.75
N MET A 154 6.81 -2.53 -12.59
CA MET A 154 5.47 -2.01 -12.26
C MET A 154 4.41 -2.65 -13.16
N VAL A 155 3.28 -3.03 -12.58
CA VAL A 155 2.08 -3.56 -13.27
C VAL A 155 0.87 -2.79 -12.74
N ASN A 156 0.82 -1.49 -13.06
CA ASN A 156 -0.19 -0.57 -12.57
C ASN A 156 -1.25 -0.35 -13.68
N ILE A 157 -2.44 -0.91 -13.50
CA ILE A 157 -3.48 -0.98 -14.53
C ILE A 157 -4.57 0.06 -14.28
N PRO A 158 -4.65 1.13 -15.08
CA PRO A 158 -5.76 2.07 -15.00
C PRO A 158 -7.05 1.42 -15.50
N VAL A 159 -8.13 1.60 -14.74
CA VAL A 159 -9.46 1.10 -15.09
C VAL A 159 -10.49 2.23 -15.07
N PRO A 160 -11.50 2.22 -15.98
CA PRO A 160 -12.53 3.25 -15.97
C PRO A 160 -13.45 3.13 -14.76
N PRO A 161 -14.17 4.22 -14.40
CA PRO A 161 -15.28 4.14 -13.44
C PRO A 161 -16.26 3.03 -13.80
N TYR A 162 -16.87 2.45 -12.78
CA TYR A 162 -17.87 1.36 -12.90
C TYR A 162 -17.30 0.01 -13.39
N THR A 163 -15.97 -0.14 -13.42
CA THR A 163 -15.34 -1.46 -13.65
C THR A 163 -15.83 -2.46 -12.60
N SER A 164 -16.33 -3.59 -13.06
CA SER A 164 -16.92 -4.61 -12.17
C SER A 164 -15.88 -5.51 -11.50
N GLY A 165 -16.28 -6.22 -10.46
CA GLY A 165 -15.43 -7.23 -9.82
C GLY A 165 -14.99 -8.35 -10.77
N SER A 166 -15.82 -8.72 -11.76
CA SER A 166 -15.43 -9.70 -12.78
C SER A 166 -14.30 -9.20 -13.67
N ASP A 167 -14.32 -7.92 -14.06
CA ASP A 167 -13.27 -7.31 -14.88
C ASP A 167 -11.96 -7.22 -14.08
N ILE A 168 -12.04 -6.82 -12.80
CA ILE A 168 -10.88 -6.80 -11.90
C ILE A 168 -10.28 -8.19 -11.74
N ARG A 169 -11.10 -9.23 -11.57
CA ARG A 169 -10.60 -10.61 -11.49
C ARG A 169 -9.87 -11.03 -12.77
N GLU A 170 -10.31 -10.57 -13.92
CA GLU A 170 -9.64 -10.86 -15.20
C GLU A 170 -8.29 -10.13 -15.28
N ILE A 171 -8.23 -8.86 -14.87
CA ILE A 171 -6.97 -8.10 -14.76
C ILE A 171 -5.97 -8.84 -13.86
N VAL A 172 -6.40 -9.29 -12.69
CA VAL A 172 -5.55 -10.05 -11.78
C VAL A 172 -5.02 -11.33 -12.45
N ARG A 173 -5.89 -12.09 -13.14
CA ARG A 173 -5.47 -13.33 -13.82
C ARG A 173 -4.50 -13.08 -14.97
N GLN A 174 -4.76 -12.06 -15.79
CA GLN A 174 -3.99 -11.81 -17.02
C GLN A 174 -2.71 -11.04 -16.76
N HIS A 175 -2.68 -10.13 -15.78
CA HIS A 175 -1.58 -9.21 -15.59
C HIS A 175 -0.80 -9.43 -14.29
N TRP A 176 -1.48 -9.63 -13.15
CA TRP A 176 -0.77 -9.76 -11.87
C TRP A 176 -0.17 -11.16 -11.68
N LEU A 177 -0.99 -12.20 -11.82
CA LEU A 177 -0.54 -13.57 -11.49
C LEU A 177 0.66 -14.01 -12.33
N PRO A 178 0.73 -13.78 -13.66
CA PRO A 178 1.92 -14.16 -14.43
C PRO A 178 3.19 -13.42 -13.96
N ARG A 179 3.06 -12.14 -13.61
CA ARG A 179 4.18 -11.32 -13.16
C ARG A 179 4.64 -11.70 -11.74
N LEU A 180 3.69 -11.91 -10.82
CA LEU A 180 3.98 -12.39 -9.46
C LEU A 180 4.65 -13.77 -9.49
N GLN A 181 4.19 -14.68 -10.36
CA GLN A 181 4.79 -16.01 -10.52
C GLN A 181 6.20 -15.94 -11.12
N ALA A 182 6.43 -15.05 -12.08
CA ALA A 182 7.76 -14.85 -12.67
C ALA A 182 8.74 -14.16 -11.71
N HIS A 183 8.23 -13.28 -10.82
CA HIS A 183 9.04 -12.60 -9.81
C HIS A 183 9.44 -13.51 -8.66
N GLU A 184 8.64 -14.56 -8.35
CA GLU A 184 8.86 -15.50 -7.23
C GLU A 184 9.14 -14.79 -5.91
N PRO A 185 8.19 -14.00 -5.37
CA PRO A 185 8.44 -13.15 -4.21
C PRO A 185 8.76 -13.97 -2.96
N GLU A 186 9.68 -13.48 -2.15
CA GLU A 186 10.07 -14.03 -0.84
C GLU A 186 9.18 -13.49 0.29
N LEU A 187 8.49 -12.37 0.03
CA LEU A 187 7.49 -11.75 0.90
C LEU A 187 6.45 -11.03 0.04
N VAL A 188 5.19 -11.10 0.44
CA VAL A 188 4.12 -10.32 -0.19
C VAL A 188 3.58 -9.29 0.81
N LEU A 189 3.61 -8.03 0.40
CA LEU A 189 3.00 -6.91 1.11
C LEU A 189 1.75 -6.46 0.35
N ILE A 190 0.73 -6.01 1.09
CA ILE A 190 -0.53 -5.55 0.49
C ILE A 190 -0.86 -4.16 1.02
N SER A 191 -0.96 -3.18 0.12
CA SER A 191 -1.69 -1.94 0.35
C SER A 191 -3.18 -2.25 0.19
N ALA A 192 -3.85 -2.44 1.32
CA ALA A 192 -5.22 -2.93 1.38
C ALA A 192 -6.19 -1.77 1.53
N GLY A 193 -6.57 -1.14 0.41
CA GLY A 193 -7.65 -0.17 0.33
C GLY A 193 -8.98 -0.84 -0.01
N PHE A 194 -10.05 -0.41 0.62
CA PHE A 194 -11.39 -0.98 0.43
C PHE A 194 -12.39 0.03 -0.14
N ASP A 195 -11.92 1.18 -0.60
CA ASP A 195 -12.66 2.26 -1.22
C ASP A 195 -13.05 2.01 -2.70
N GLY A 196 -12.57 0.91 -3.29
CA GLY A 196 -13.12 0.36 -4.52
C GLY A 196 -14.47 -0.36 -4.34
N HIS A 197 -14.96 -0.48 -3.10
CA HIS A 197 -16.27 -1.08 -2.84
C HIS A 197 -17.39 -0.21 -3.41
N ARG A 198 -18.39 -0.82 -4.07
CA ARG A 198 -19.48 -0.10 -4.76
C ARG A 198 -20.33 0.83 -3.87
N GLU A 199 -20.24 0.68 -2.54
CA GLU A 199 -20.94 1.50 -1.57
C GLU A 199 -20.08 2.67 -1.07
N ASP A 200 -18.78 2.73 -1.40
CA ASP A 200 -17.87 3.78 -0.97
C ASP A 200 -17.96 4.99 -1.92
N ASP A 201 -18.02 6.20 -1.36
CA ASP A 201 -18.18 7.42 -2.14
C ASP A 201 -16.86 8.00 -2.69
N MET A 202 -15.70 7.46 -2.26
CA MET A 202 -14.39 7.96 -2.69
C MET A 202 -13.91 7.34 -4.02
N GLY A 203 -14.57 6.26 -4.46
CA GLY A 203 -14.35 5.63 -5.76
C GLY A 203 -15.66 5.26 -6.43
N GLN A 204 -15.58 4.78 -7.67
CA GLN A 204 -16.74 4.39 -8.47
C GLN A 204 -16.57 2.99 -9.05
N LEU A 205 -15.78 2.12 -8.41
CA LEU A 205 -15.67 0.74 -8.84
C LEU A 205 -16.84 -0.10 -8.32
N GLY A 206 -17.06 -1.25 -8.94
CA GLY A 206 -18.17 -2.14 -8.62
C GLY A 206 -17.79 -3.31 -7.72
N LEU A 207 -16.73 -3.19 -6.90
CA LEU A 207 -16.27 -4.26 -6.03
C LEU A 207 -17.22 -4.54 -4.87
N VAL A 208 -17.25 -5.79 -4.45
CA VAL A 208 -17.96 -6.26 -3.24
C VAL A 208 -17.02 -7.17 -2.43
N GLU A 209 -17.44 -7.54 -1.23
CA GLU A 209 -16.65 -8.35 -0.29
C GLU A 209 -16.07 -9.63 -0.92
N SER A 210 -16.86 -10.31 -1.75
CA SER A 210 -16.41 -11.54 -2.42
C SER A 210 -15.30 -11.30 -3.46
N ASP A 211 -15.13 -10.07 -3.96
CA ASP A 211 -14.04 -9.72 -4.86
C ASP A 211 -12.75 -9.57 -4.09
N TYR A 212 -12.77 -8.88 -2.95
CA TYR A 212 -11.62 -8.78 -2.05
C TYR A 212 -11.18 -10.15 -1.53
N ALA A 213 -12.12 -11.00 -1.10
CA ALA A 213 -11.83 -12.37 -0.71
C ALA A 213 -11.14 -13.16 -1.83
N TRP A 214 -11.64 -13.03 -3.06
CA TRP A 214 -11.08 -13.72 -4.20
C TRP A 214 -9.67 -13.21 -4.55
N ILE A 215 -9.45 -11.89 -4.58
CA ILE A 215 -8.14 -11.28 -4.82
C ILE A 215 -7.14 -11.77 -3.76
N THR A 216 -7.53 -11.72 -2.50
CA THR A 216 -6.70 -12.20 -1.38
C THR A 216 -6.33 -13.68 -1.54
N GLN A 217 -7.26 -14.54 -1.91
CA GLN A 217 -6.97 -15.96 -2.18
C GLN A 217 -5.91 -16.14 -3.28
N GLN A 218 -5.96 -15.32 -4.35
CA GLN A 218 -4.96 -15.41 -5.42
C GLN A 218 -3.57 -15.01 -4.89
N ILE A 219 -3.49 -13.91 -4.14
CA ILE A 219 -2.24 -13.40 -3.55
C ILE A 219 -1.67 -14.42 -2.56
N VAL A 220 -2.49 -14.95 -1.66
CA VAL A 220 -2.09 -15.98 -0.71
C VAL A 220 -1.61 -17.24 -1.44
N GLY A 221 -2.25 -17.61 -2.55
CA GLY A 221 -1.80 -18.73 -3.40
C GLY A 221 -0.37 -18.53 -3.93
N VAL A 222 -0.03 -17.32 -4.35
CA VAL A 222 1.34 -16.96 -4.74
C VAL A 222 2.29 -17.03 -3.55
N ALA A 223 1.90 -16.45 -2.41
CA ALA A 223 2.71 -16.45 -1.20
C ALA A 223 2.99 -17.88 -0.68
N VAL A 224 1.99 -18.75 -0.69
CA VAL A 224 2.16 -20.17 -0.32
C VAL A 224 3.17 -20.86 -1.21
N ARG A 225 3.17 -20.54 -2.50
CA ARG A 225 4.07 -21.18 -3.46
C ARG A 225 5.52 -20.69 -3.35
N TYR A 226 5.75 -19.39 -3.14
CA TYR A 226 7.08 -18.79 -3.25
C TYR A 226 7.58 -18.15 -1.95
N ALA A 227 6.69 -17.66 -1.09
CA ALA A 227 7.00 -16.90 0.13
C ALA A 227 6.64 -17.67 1.41
N GLN A 228 6.57 -18.98 1.40
CA GLN A 228 6.20 -19.84 2.57
C GLN A 228 4.87 -19.42 3.25
N GLY A 229 3.99 -18.74 2.51
CA GLY A 229 2.72 -18.21 2.99
C GLY A 229 2.82 -16.87 3.71
N MET A 230 3.96 -16.19 3.66
CA MET A 230 4.17 -14.90 4.33
C MET A 230 3.49 -13.77 3.58
N VAL A 231 2.49 -13.16 4.23
CA VAL A 231 1.72 -12.02 3.73
C VAL A 231 1.52 -11.00 4.86
N VAL A 232 1.80 -9.73 4.58
CA VAL A 232 1.49 -8.62 5.49
C VAL A 232 0.64 -7.60 4.75
N SER A 233 -0.55 -7.32 5.28
CA SER A 233 -1.46 -6.29 4.76
C SER A 233 -1.45 -5.06 5.65
N ALA A 234 -1.47 -3.88 5.04
CA ALA A 234 -1.66 -2.59 5.71
C ALA A 234 -2.92 -1.93 5.16
N LEU A 235 -3.78 -1.44 6.05
CA LEU A 235 -4.97 -0.69 5.67
C LEU A 235 -4.57 0.63 5.00
N GLU A 236 -5.17 0.90 3.85
CA GLU A 236 -5.08 2.19 3.14
C GLU A 236 -6.45 2.89 3.16
N GLY A 237 -7.11 3.08 2.03
CA GLY A 237 -8.43 3.68 1.92
C GLY A 237 -9.59 2.78 2.36
N GLY A 238 -10.76 3.36 2.39
CA GLY A 238 -12.02 2.75 2.82
C GLY A 238 -12.75 3.68 3.79
N TYR A 239 -13.82 4.32 3.32
CA TYR A 239 -14.39 5.49 3.99
C TYR A 239 -15.84 5.24 4.44
N LEU A 240 -16.56 4.32 3.82
CA LEU A 240 -17.84 3.86 4.34
C LEU A 240 -17.61 2.72 5.35
N LEU A 241 -17.74 3.01 6.65
CA LEU A 241 -17.35 2.11 7.74
C LEU A 241 -18.01 0.72 7.68
N SER A 242 -19.24 0.63 7.19
CA SER A 242 -19.96 -0.64 7.11
C SER A 242 -19.38 -1.56 6.04
N SER A 243 -19.12 -1.06 4.83
CA SER A 243 -18.49 -1.83 3.75
C SER A 243 -17.02 -2.12 4.05
N LEU A 244 -16.30 -1.14 4.64
CA LEU A 244 -14.93 -1.35 5.11
C LEU A 244 -14.82 -2.55 6.06
N ALA A 245 -15.66 -2.58 7.10
CA ALA A 245 -15.62 -3.67 8.08
C ALA A 245 -15.91 -5.05 7.45
N ARG A 246 -16.93 -5.13 6.58
CA ARG A 246 -17.27 -6.39 5.88
C ARG A 246 -16.15 -6.83 4.91
N SER A 247 -15.54 -5.88 4.20
CA SER A 247 -14.47 -6.15 3.24
C SER A 247 -13.18 -6.59 3.92
N VAL A 248 -12.81 -5.96 5.04
CA VAL A 248 -11.65 -6.38 5.87
C VAL A 248 -11.84 -7.80 6.42
N ILE A 249 -13.06 -8.15 6.85
CA ILE A 249 -13.36 -9.51 7.34
C ILE A 249 -13.27 -10.54 6.20
N ALA A 250 -13.62 -10.14 4.98
CA ALA A 250 -13.57 -11.02 3.81
C ALA A 250 -12.13 -11.20 3.28
N HIS A 251 -11.28 -10.16 3.42
CA HIS A 251 -9.86 -10.15 3.14
C HIS A 251 -9.10 -10.98 4.16
#